data_f11102d5a271b40e7ca98ca97997a844
#
_entry.id   f11102d5a271b40e7ca98ca97997a844
#
_cell.length_a   1.000
_cell.length_b   1.000
_cell.length_c   1.000
_cell.angle_alpha   90.00
_cell.angle_beta   90.00
_cell.angle_gamma   90.00
#
_symmetry.space_group_name_H-M   'P 1'
#
loop_
_entity.id
_entity.type
_entity.pdbx_description
1 polymer ?
#
loop_
_entity_poly.entity_id
_entity_poly.type
_entity_poly.pdbx_seq_one_letter_code
_entity_poly.pdbx_strand_id
1 'polypeptide(L)'
;MKDFHEGKSDKISGVEKVDDYTVKLHFEKMLPSMQLAGGAIPAYTMPKHIFKDIPVKEWEQSDYVRGNKVVGLGAFAIESVVAGESVTLKANEYFYKGRPKLDKVVMQVVSPDAIVSEMKAGNYDIATMPSAQYEAFKDLTNVTYVSAFAPQYEYIAFHLGKYDKSQGKNVTDPNAKMADVNLRQAMGYALDIDAAGESLYNGLNYGTNSLILPFFKDVYNKDQEGFSYNPEKAKQLLDEAGYKDLDGDGLRENKDGSKLQINFAARTRDAANESLVQQYLLWWKEIGLDVQLYTGRTIESNNFYEKIQTDDPEIDVFAAGWGVGYDPNPANLFGETAKFNFSRYVNDKGTEIMKKISSTEAFDEAKNVEFYKEWQAYAKDQAFLIPTLVGDSVTAVNKRVKYYDTSIATKDSKAQLYQLEVTSDTAAK
;
A
#
# COMPACT_ATOMS: atom_id res chain seq x y z
N MET A 1 19.60 -15.72 6.84
CA MET A 1 18.14 -15.78 6.52
C MET A 1 17.89 -16.41 5.15
N LYS A 2 18.53 -15.93 4.05
CA LYS A 2 18.36 -16.49 2.70
C LYS A 2 18.63 -18.00 2.64
N ASP A 3 19.78 -18.44 3.15
CA ASP A 3 20.17 -19.85 3.13
C ASP A 3 19.20 -20.75 3.92
N PHE A 4 18.66 -20.25 5.02
CA PHE A 4 17.62 -20.95 5.77
C PHE A 4 16.32 -21.08 4.95
N HIS A 5 15.87 -19.99 4.32
CA HIS A 5 14.68 -20.00 3.48
C HIS A 5 14.82 -20.92 2.25
N GLU A 6 16.02 -20.99 1.69
CA GLU A 6 16.35 -21.87 0.55
C GLU A 6 16.65 -23.32 0.97
N GLY A 7 16.58 -23.64 2.25
CA GLY A 7 16.88 -24.98 2.79
C GLY A 7 18.36 -25.38 2.76
N LYS A 8 19.26 -24.39 2.58
CA LYS A 8 20.72 -24.60 2.57
C LYS A 8 21.32 -24.58 3.98
N SER A 9 20.59 -24.13 4.96
CA SER A 9 20.97 -24.09 6.38
C SER A 9 19.77 -24.42 7.24
N ASP A 10 19.99 -25.13 8.33
CA ASP A 10 19.01 -25.43 9.37
C ASP A 10 18.95 -24.38 10.47
N LYS A 11 19.79 -23.34 10.39
CA LYS A 11 19.93 -22.29 11.39
C LYS A 11 20.06 -20.91 10.77
N ILE A 12 19.60 -19.93 11.52
CA ILE A 12 19.85 -18.51 11.27
C ILE A 12 20.94 -18.06 12.23
N SER A 13 22.13 -17.73 11.73
CA SER A 13 23.32 -17.41 12.57
C SER A 13 23.10 -16.25 13.55
N GLY A 14 22.22 -15.31 13.19
CA GLY A 14 21.88 -14.17 14.04
C GLY A 14 20.83 -14.46 15.13
N VAL A 15 20.34 -15.70 15.27
CA VAL A 15 19.33 -16.07 16.27
C VAL A 15 19.94 -17.05 17.27
N GLU A 16 20.06 -16.62 18.52
CA GLU A 16 20.63 -17.39 19.63
C GLU A 16 19.52 -17.69 20.67
N LYS A 17 19.28 -18.98 20.94
CA LYS A 17 18.47 -19.38 22.08
C LYS A 17 19.35 -19.37 23.32
N VAL A 18 19.11 -18.44 24.25
CA VAL A 18 19.84 -18.36 25.52
C VAL A 18 19.25 -19.35 26.52
N ASP A 19 17.93 -19.38 26.67
CA ASP A 19 17.17 -20.31 27.52
C ASP A 19 15.76 -20.54 26.95
N ASP A 20 14.84 -21.12 27.72
CA ASP A 20 13.48 -21.42 27.26
C ASP A 20 12.59 -20.19 27.09
N TYR A 21 12.97 -19.06 27.64
CA TYR A 21 12.21 -17.80 27.61
C TYR A 21 12.96 -16.65 26.99
N THR A 22 14.24 -16.84 26.62
CA THR A 22 15.12 -15.78 26.14
C THR A 22 15.71 -16.13 24.78
N VAL A 23 15.48 -15.25 23.83
CA VAL A 23 16.12 -15.29 22.51
C VAL A 23 16.92 -14.02 22.32
N LYS A 24 18.16 -14.16 21.87
CA LYS A 24 19.04 -13.04 21.54
C LYS A 24 19.19 -12.93 20.03
N LEU A 25 18.98 -11.72 19.51
CA LEU A 25 19.13 -11.42 18.09
C LEU A 25 20.44 -10.65 17.89
N HIS A 26 21.28 -11.14 17.00
CA HIS A 26 22.55 -10.51 16.63
C HIS A 26 22.40 -9.87 15.25
N PHE A 27 22.75 -8.62 15.12
CA PHE A 27 22.73 -7.85 13.89
C PHE A 27 24.15 -7.43 13.51
N GLU A 28 24.46 -7.43 12.23
CA GLU A 28 25.78 -6.99 11.74
C GLU A 28 25.97 -5.49 11.94
N LYS A 29 24.89 -4.72 11.87
CA LYS A 29 24.88 -3.28 12.14
C LYS A 29 23.50 -2.84 12.66
N MET A 30 23.51 -1.78 13.46
CA MET A 30 22.28 -1.10 13.87
C MET A 30 21.79 -0.22 12.72
N LEU A 31 20.47 -0.22 12.52
CA LEU A 31 19.77 0.63 11.56
C LEU A 31 18.75 1.52 12.28
N PRO A 32 18.51 2.76 11.83
CA PRO A 32 17.49 3.63 12.43
C PRO A 32 16.11 2.98 12.48
N SER A 33 15.73 2.23 11.45
CA SER A 33 14.45 1.50 11.37
C SER A 33 14.25 0.47 12.49
N MET A 34 15.32 0.01 13.15
CA MET A 34 15.22 -0.89 14.31
C MET A 34 14.59 -0.22 15.54
N GLN A 35 14.59 1.12 15.59
CA GLN A 35 13.93 1.88 16.65
C GLN A 35 12.41 1.99 16.44
N LEU A 36 11.95 1.69 15.23
CA LEU A 36 10.55 1.72 14.86
C LEU A 36 9.91 0.36 15.12
N ALA A 37 8.70 0.36 15.65
CA ALA A 37 7.97 -0.87 15.98
C ALA A 37 7.83 -1.80 14.77
N GLY A 38 8.46 -2.98 14.85
CA GLY A 38 8.34 -4.03 13.83
C GLY A 38 9.29 -3.93 12.64
N GLY A 39 10.14 -2.91 12.53
CA GLY A 39 10.98 -2.71 11.35
C GLY A 39 11.99 -3.82 11.10
N ALA A 40 12.78 -4.20 12.11
CA ALA A 40 13.82 -5.23 11.96
C ALA A 40 13.67 -6.43 12.91
N ILE A 41 12.69 -6.38 13.81
CA ILE A 41 12.44 -7.43 14.80
C ILE A 41 11.30 -8.31 14.30
N PRO A 42 11.48 -9.66 14.28
CA PRO A 42 10.40 -10.57 13.89
C PRO A 42 9.16 -10.35 14.77
N ALA A 43 8.07 -9.91 14.17
CA ALA A 43 6.82 -9.64 14.87
C ALA A 43 6.02 -10.93 15.16
N TYR A 44 6.37 -12.04 14.48
CA TYR A 44 5.59 -13.27 14.51
C TYR A 44 6.48 -14.45 14.89
N THR A 45 5.92 -15.37 15.67
CA THR A 45 6.54 -16.64 16.03
C THR A 45 5.77 -17.79 15.41
N MET A 46 6.49 -18.85 15.03
CA MET A 46 5.89 -20.07 14.46
C MET A 46 6.05 -21.25 15.44
N PRO A 47 4.99 -22.05 15.67
CA PRO A 47 5.07 -23.17 16.62
C PRO A 47 5.94 -24.30 16.05
N LYS A 48 7.09 -24.53 16.70
CA LYS A 48 8.07 -25.54 16.28
C LYS A 48 7.46 -26.93 16.12
N HIS A 49 6.56 -27.35 17.01
CA HIS A 49 5.94 -28.67 16.97
C HIS A 49 5.09 -28.93 15.71
N ILE A 50 4.65 -27.85 15.03
CA ILE A 50 3.90 -27.93 13.78
C ILE A 50 4.86 -27.87 12.59
N PHE A 51 5.75 -26.88 12.57
CA PHE A 51 6.53 -26.56 11.37
C PHE A 51 7.84 -27.32 11.21
N LYS A 52 8.33 -28.01 12.27
CA LYS A 52 9.60 -28.74 12.24
C LYS A 52 9.69 -29.83 11.16
N ASP A 53 8.56 -30.44 10.81
CA ASP A 53 8.46 -31.54 9.85
C ASP A 53 7.96 -31.09 8.46
N ILE A 54 7.72 -29.78 8.28
CA ILE A 54 7.30 -29.19 7.00
C ILE A 54 8.51 -28.49 6.37
N PRO A 55 8.90 -28.80 5.12
CA PRO A 55 9.96 -28.08 4.43
C PRO A 55 9.66 -26.58 4.35
N VAL A 56 10.66 -25.73 4.62
CA VAL A 56 10.49 -24.26 4.67
C VAL A 56 9.83 -23.70 3.41
N LYS A 57 10.16 -24.21 2.24
CA LYS A 57 9.56 -23.84 0.94
C LYS A 57 8.06 -24.13 0.81
N GLU A 58 7.54 -25.00 1.69
CA GLU A 58 6.13 -25.43 1.68
C GLU A 58 5.30 -24.75 2.78
N TRP A 59 5.93 -23.98 3.69
CA TRP A 59 5.24 -23.31 4.80
C TRP A 59 4.10 -22.43 4.33
N GLU A 60 4.33 -21.59 3.33
CA GLU A 60 3.34 -20.63 2.81
C GLU A 60 2.09 -21.30 2.21
N GLN A 61 2.21 -22.55 1.80
CA GLN A 61 1.11 -23.31 1.19
C GLN A 61 0.42 -24.25 2.18
N SER A 62 0.93 -24.35 3.41
CA SER A 62 0.37 -25.27 4.40
C SER A 62 -0.97 -24.80 4.95
N ASP A 63 -1.83 -25.73 5.36
CA ASP A 63 -3.10 -25.47 6.06
C ASP A 63 -2.91 -24.65 7.36
N TYR A 64 -1.72 -24.69 7.92
CA TYR A 64 -1.35 -23.92 9.11
C TYR A 64 -1.04 -22.46 8.83
N VAL A 65 -0.90 -22.05 7.56
CA VAL A 65 -0.69 -20.68 7.14
C VAL A 65 -1.88 -20.16 6.35
N ARG A 66 -2.40 -20.92 5.39
CA ARG A 66 -3.50 -20.49 4.51
C ARG A 66 -4.85 -21.11 4.83
N GLY A 67 -4.86 -22.21 5.56
CA GLY A 67 -6.08 -22.96 5.87
C GLY A 67 -6.71 -22.56 7.21
N ASN A 68 -7.57 -23.45 7.69
CA ASN A 68 -8.28 -23.28 8.97
C ASN A 68 -7.53 -23.88 10.18
N LYS A 69 -6.31 -24.40 9.98
CA LYS A 69 -5.48 -25.00 11.05
C LYS A 69 -4.47 -24.03 11.65
N VAL A 70 -4.66 -22.72 11.43
CA VAL A 70 -3.75 -21.68 11.95
C VAL A 70 -3.72 -21.72 13.47
N VAL A 71 -2.51 -21.86 14.04
CA VAL A 71 -2.26 -21.78 15.48
C VAL A 71 -1.49 -20.50 15.77
N GLY A 72 -2.06 -19.66 16.60
CA GLY A 72 -1.49 -18.36 16.95
C GLY A 72 -1.57 -18.06 18.45
N LEU A 73 -0.89 -17.01 18.87
CA LEU A 73 -0.90 -16.50 20.25
C LEU A 73 -1.98 -15.43 20.48
N GLY A 74 -2.85 -15.21 19.48
CA GLY A 74 -3.86 -14.15 19.49
C GLY A 74 -5.03 -14.44 20.44
N ALA A 75 -5.79 -13.39 20.68
CA ALA A 75 -6.98 -13.42 21.53
C ALA A 75 -8.11 -14.32 20.98
N PHE A 76 -8.11 -14.54 19.69
CA PHE A 76 -9.09 -15.40 19.02
C PHE A 76 -8.38 -16.42 18.15
N ALA A 77 -9.03 -17.59 18.00
CA ALA A 77 -8.62 -18.66 17.11
C ALA A 77 -9.63 -18.81 15.96
N ILE A 78 -9.18 -19.21 14.78
CA ILE A 78 -10.06 -19.49 13.64
C ILE A 78 -10.95 -20.69 13.99
N GLU A 79 -12.27 -20.51 13.89
CA GLU A 79 -13.27 -21.57 14.03
C GLU A 79 -13.64 -22.13 12.65
N SER A 80 -13.90 -21.25 11.68
CA SER A 80 -14.23 -21.62 10.31
C SER A 80 -13.84 -20.54 9.31
N VAL A 81 -13.61 -20.98 8.07
CA VAL A 81 -13.34 -20.11 6.91
C VAL A 81 -14.25 -20.55 5.78
N VAL A 82 -15.02 -19.59 5.23
CA VAL A 82 -15.74 -19.75 3.97
C VAL A 82 -15.04 -18.86 2.94
N ALA A 83 -14.34 -19.48 2.01
CA ALA A 83 -13.49 -18.78 1.07
C ALA A 83 -14.27 -17.71 0.26
N GLY A 84 -13.78 -16.47 0.26
CA GLY A 84 -14.43 -15.34 -0.42
C GLY A 84 -15.67 -14.78 0.29
N GLU A 85 -16.09 -15.34 1.43
CA GLU A 85 -17.33 -14.95 2.11
C GLU A 85 -17.08 -14.52 3.57
N SER A 86 -16.53 -15.41 4.41
CA SER A 86 -16.41 -15.11 5.84
C SER A 86 -15.32 -15.88 6.58
N VAL A 87 -14.89 -15.32 7.71
CA VAL A 87 -14.08 -15.98 8.72
C VAL A 87 -14.76 -15.84 10.07
N THR A 88 -15.01 -16.98 10.73
CA THR A 88 -15.48 -17.00 12.12
C THR A 88 -14.31 -17.25 13.05
N LEU A 89 -14.14 -16.37 14.02
CA LEU A 89 -13.15 -16.46 15.07
C LEU A 89 -13.86 -16.78 16.40
N LYS A 90 -13.30 -17.67 17.20
CA LYS A 90 -13.75 -17.96 18.56
C LYS A 90 -12.75 -17.47 19.59
N ALA A 91 -13.21 -17.10 20.78
CA ALA A 91 -12.37 -16.71 21.89
C ALA A 91 -11.32 -17.79 22.21
N ASN A 92 -10.09 -17.34 22.42
CA ASN A 92 -9.00 -18.18 22.89
C ASN A 92 -8.98 -18.16 24.41
N GLU A 93 -9.40 -19.27 25.04
CA GLU A 93 -9.43 -19.43 26.49
C GLU A 93 -8.04 -19.31 27.15
N TYR A 94 -6.98 -19.56 26.38
CA TYR A 94 -5.59 -19.54 26.86
C TYR A 94 -4.84 -18.26 26.48
N PHE A 95 -5.56 -17.20 26.05
CA PHE A 95 -4.91 -15.95 25.70
C PHE A 95 -4.16 -15.35 26.88
N TYR A 96 -2.89 -15.01 26.70
CA TYR A 96 -1.98 -14.61 27.78
C TYR A 96 -2.36 -13.31 28.52
N LYS A 97 -3.26 -12.49 27.95
CA LYS A 97 -3.84 -11.30 28.61
C LYS A 97 -5.23 -11.55 29.20
N GLY A 98 -5.65 -12.80 29.29
CA GLY A 98 -6.97 -13.20 29.74
C GLY A 98 -7.95 -13.42 28.59
N ARG A 99 -8.99 -14.23 28.85
CA ARG A 99 -10.01 -14.55 27.87
C ARG A 99 -10.67 -13.25 27.32
N PRO A 100 -10.86 -13.13 25.99
CA PRO A 100 -11.65 -12.06 25.41
C PRO A 100 -13.09 -12.00 25.97
N LYS A 101 -13.67 -10.82 25.97
CA LYS A 101 -15.05 -10.59 26.43
C LYS A 101 -16.08 -11.12 25.42
N LEU A 102 -15.76 -11.05 24.13
CA LEU A 102 -16.59 -11.59 23.06
C LEU A 102 -16.31 -13.10 22.91
N ASP A 103 -17.36 -13.90 22.76
CA ASP A 103 -17.23 -15.32 22.47
C ASP A 103 -16.78 -15.57 21.04
N LYS A 104 -17.30 -14.78 20.11
CA LYS A 104 -17.03 -14.89 18.67
C LYS A 104 -16.90 -13.52 18.00
N VAL A 105 -16.12 -13.50 16.93
CA VAL A 105 -16.03 -12.40 15.96
C VAL A 105 -16.23 -13.00 14.57
N VAL A 106 -17.22 -12.50 13.84
CA VAL A 106 -17.50 -12.89 12.46
C VAL A 106 -17.04 -11.78 11.54
N MET A 107 -16.07 -12.07 10.68
CA MET A 107 -15.60 -11.16 9.64
C MET A 107 -16.23 -11.58 8.31
N GLN A 108 -16.92 -10.67 7.65
CA GLN A 108 -17.61 -10.93 6.38
C GLN A 108 -17.09 -10.03 5.27
N VAL A 109 -17.04 -10.57 4.06
CA VAL A 109 -16.76 -9.80 2.85
C VAL A 109 -18.08 -9.15 2.40
N VAL A 110 -18.08 -7.82 2.35
CA VAL A 110 -19.25 -7.02 1.95
C VAL A 110 -18.83 -6.09 0.82
N SER A 111 -19.71 -5.95 -0.18
CA SER A 111 -19.52 -4.96 -1.23
C SER A 111 -19.46 -3.55 -0.64
N PRO A 112 -18.51 -2.70 -1.07
CA PRO A 112 -18.46 -1.29 -0.69
C PRO A 112 -19.80 -0.56 -0.97
N ASP A 113 -20.54 -0.95 -1.99
CA ASP A 113 -21.82 -0.33 -2.34
C ASP A 113 -22.95 -0.72 -1.38
N ALA A 114 -22.84 -1.86 -0.70
CA ALA A 114 -23.87 -2.35 0.23
C ALA A 114 -23.62 -1.92 1.68
N ILE A 115 -22.37 -1.63 2.07
CA ILE A 115 -21.98 -1.51 3.48
C ILE A 115 -22.73 -0.41 4.24
N VAL A 116 -23.08 0.71 3.57
CA VAL A 116 -23.82 1.82 4.19
C VAL A 116 -25.23 1.37 4.60
N SER A 117 -25.93 0.67 3.71
CA SER A 117 -27.26 0.15 4.00
C SER A 117 -27.25 -0.93 5.09
N GLU A 118 -26.23 -1.77 5.08
CA GLU A 118 -26.03 -2.83 6.07
C GLU A 118 -25.74 -2.26 7.47
N MET A 119 -24.90 -1.23 7.55
CA MET A 119 -24.62 -0.53 8.81
C MET A 119 -25.88 0.19 9.33
N LYS A 120 -26.63 0.83 8.45
CA LYS A 120 -27.90 1.47 8.80
C LYS A 120 -28.92 0.47 9.35
N ALA A 121 -28.97 -0.72 8.78
CA ALA A 121 -29.85 -1.80 9.25
C ALA A 121 -29.41 -2.45 10.57
N GLY A 122 -28.17 -2.18 11.03
CA GLY A 122 -27.59 -2.80 12.22
C GLY A 122 -27.14 -4.24 11.99
N ASN A 123 -26.83 -4.62 10.75
CA ASN A 123 -26.37 -5.97 10.42
C ASN A 123 -24.88 -6.19 10.74
N TYR A 124 -24.12 -5.08 10.87
CA TYR A 124 -22.71 -5.13 11.26
C TYR A 124 -22.43 -4.21 12.45
N ASP A 125 -21.46 -4.58 13.24
CA ASP A 125 -21.02 -3.84 14.41
C ASP A 125 -19.92 -2.83 14.09
N ILE A 126 -19.01 -3.18 13.21
CA ILE A 126 -17.84 -2.36 12.85
C ILE A 126 -17.61 -2.51 11.36
N ALA A 127 -17.51 -1.39 10.66
CA ALA A 127 -17.18 -1.38 9.25
C ALA A 127 -16.40 -0.12 8.85
N THR A 128 -15.42 -0.29 7.96
CA THR A 128 -14.81 0.84 7.26
C THR A 128 -15.80 1.36 6.22
N MET A 129 -16.06 2.66 6.26
CA MET A 129 -17.03 3.31 5.39
C MET A 129 -16.36 3.87 4.13
N PRO A 130 -16.98 3.71 2.94
CA PRO A 130 -16.42 4.25 1.70
C PRO A 130 -16.47 5.78 1.70
N SER A 131 -15.34 6.46 1.53
CA SER A 131 -15.26 7.93 1.47
C SER A 131 -16.18 8.52 0.40
N ALA A 132 -16.36 7.83 -0.71
CA ALA A 132 -17.28 8.23 -1.80
C ALA A 132 -18.75 8.27 -1.38
N GLN A 133 -19.15 7.57 -0.32
CA GLN A 133 -20.53 7.51 0.16
C GLN A 133 -20.74 8.33 1.45
N TYR A 134 -19.81 9.26 1.76
CA TYR A 134 -19.86 10.04 3.00
C TYR A 134 -21.22 10.69 3.26
N GLU A 135 -21.81 11.32 2.27
CA GLU A 135 -23.12 11.96 2.37
C GLU A 135 -24.25 10.99 2.75
N ALA A 136 -24.13 9.72 2.36
CA ALA A 136 -25.14 8.70 2.67
C ALA A 136 -25.03 8.15 4.10
N PHE A 137 -23.86 8.27 4.74
CA PHE A 137 -23.68 7.69 6.07
C PHE A 137 -23.39 8.70 7.18
N LYS A 138 -22.95 9.93 6.89
CA LYS A 138 -22.52 10.92 7.90
C LYS A 138 -23.50 11.15 9.04
N ASP A 139 -24.80 10.99 8.79
CA ASP A 139 -25.90 11.26 9.71
C ASP A 139 -26.54 9.99 10.32
N LEU A 140 -25.91 8.82 10.19
CA LEU A 140 -26.45 7.61 10.81
C LEU A 140 -26.46 7.74 12.33
N THR A 141 -27.61 7.47 12.95
CA THR A 141 -27.81 7.68 14.39
C THR A 141 -27.50 6.47 15.26
N ASN A 142 -27.36 5.30 14.64
CA ASN A 142 -27.11 4.01 15.31
C ASN A 142 -25.62 3.68 15.48
N VAL A 143 -24.74 4.52 14.95
CA VAL A 143 -23.29 4.35 15.00
C VAL A 143 -22.58 5.54 15.62
N THR A 144 -21.32 5.37 15.97
CA THR A 144 -20.32 6.42 16.18
C THR A 144 -19.23 6.27 15.14
N TYR A 145 -18.56 7.37 14.76
CA TYR A 145 -17.50 7.35 13.79
C TYR A 145 -16.15 7.51 14.46
N VAL A 146 -15.20 6.70 14.04
CA VAL A 146 -13.78 6.83 14.37
C VAL A 146 -13.03 7.10 13.08
N SER A 147 -12.40 8.26 12.98
CA SER A 147 -11.61 8.65 11.82
C SER A 147 -10.14 8.66 12.19
N ALA A 148 -9.30 8.14 11.32
CA ALA A 148 -7.87 8.17 11.46
C ALA A 148 -7.21 8.24 10.07
N PHE A 149 -6.07 8.94 9.98
CA PHE A 149 -5.27 8.92 8.77
C PHE A 149 -4.93 7.48 8.40
N ALA A 150 -5.29 7.07 7.19
CA ALA A 150 -4.94 5.75 6.69
C ALA A 150 -3.47 5.75 6.25
N PRO A 151 -2.60 4.89 6.81
CA PRO A 151 -1.19 4.84 6.42
C PRO A 151 -1.03 4.12 5.07
N GLN A 152 -1.64 4.68 4.06
CA GLN A 152 -1.64 4.19 2.68
C GLN A 152 -1.69 5.36 1.70
N TYR A 153 -1.20 5.14 0.48
CA TYR A 153 -1.33 6.06 -0.64
C TYR A 153 -1.63 5.32 -1.93
N GLU A 154 -2.37 5.98 -2.81
CA GLU A 154 -2.54 5.55 -4.19
C GLU A 154 -1.48 6.25 -5.06
N TYR A 155 -1.13 5.62 -6.18
CA TYR A 155 -0.11 6.15 -7.08
C TYR A 155 -0.33 5.69 -8.52
N ILE A 156 0.20 6.47 -9.45
CA ILE A 156 0.46 6.06 -10.83
C ILE A 156 1.94 5.64 -10.91
N ALA A 157 2.22 4.48 -11.50
CA ALA A 157 3.57 4.01 -11.73
C ALA A 157 3.80 3.65 -13.18
N PHE A 158 5.06 3.63 -13.58
CA PHE A 158 5.53 3.36 -14.93
C PHE A 158 6.33 2.08 -14.96
N HIS A 159 6.10 1.25 -15.98
CA HIS A 159 6.86 0.03 -16.17
C HIS A 159 8.21 0.38 -16.82
N LEU A 160 9.28 0.34 -16.04
CA LEU A 160 10.61 0.84 -16.41
C LEU A 160 11.68 -0.26 -16.46
N GLY A 161 11.30 -1.52 -16.40
CA GLY A 161 12.27 -2.60 -16.39
C GLY A 161 11.69 -3.95 -15.99
N LYS A 162 12.50 -4.81 -15.39
CA LYS A 162 12.07 -6.15 -14.96
C LYS A 162 12.73 -6.60 -13.66
N TYR A 163 12.13 -7.58 -13.00
CA TYR A 163 12.77 -8.28 -11.89
C TYR A 163 13.62 -9.45 -12.43
N ASP A 164 14.94 -9.35 -12.35
CA ASP A 164 15.84 -10.45 -12.71
C ASP A 164 15.85 -11.51 -11.60
N LYS A 165 15.12 -12.60 -11.82
CA LYS A 165 15.02 -13.73 -10.89
C LYS A 165 16.35 -14.41 -10.65
N SER A 166 17.27 -14.39 -11.62
CA SER A 166 18.58 -15.04 -11.50
C SER A 166 19.53 -14.28 -10.56
N GLN A 167 19.42 -12.96 -10.59
CA GLN A 167 20.21 -12.06 -9.72
C GLN A 167 19.44 -11.65 -8.45
N GLY A 168 18.12 -11.87 -8.41
CA GLY A 168 17.25 -11.48 -7.30
C GLY A 168 17.12 -9.97 -7.14
N LYS A 169 17.10 -9.22 -8.26
CA LYS A 169 17.08 -7.77 -8.24
C LYS A 169 16.27 -7.14 -9.38
N ASN A 170 15.86 -5.89 -9.16
CA ASN A 170 15.26 -5.06 -10.18
C ASN A 170 16.33 -4.52 -11.15
N VAL A 171 15.99 -4.48 -12.44
CA VAL A 171 16.84 -3.98 -13.51
C VAL A 171 16.04 -3.00 -14.34
N THR A 172 16.46 -1.73 -14.36
CA THR A 172 15.85 -0.70 -15.19
C THR A 172 16.25 -0.89 -16.65
N ASP A 173 15.27 -0.77 -17.56
CA ASP A 173 15.50 -0.75 -19.00
C ASP A 173 15.51 0.72 -19.50
N PRO A 174 16.66 1.22 -19.97
CA PRO A 174 16.74 2.58 -20.50
C PRO A 174 15.95 2.78 -21.80
N ASN A 175 15.51 1.69 -22.45
CA ASN A 175 14.73 1.72 -23.68
C ASN A 175 13.25 1.41 -23.44
N ALA A 176 12.79 1.32 -22.17
CA ALA A 176 11.38 1.15 -21.89
C ALA A 176 10.56 2.30 -22.50
N LYS A 177 9.33 2.02 -22.97
CA LYS A 177 8.45 3.04 -23.57
C LYS A 177 8.31 4.29 -22.68
N MET A 178 8.24 4.08 -21.36
CA MET A 178 8.11 5.13 -20.36
C MET A 178 9.46 5.61 -19.80
N ALA A 179 10.59 5.33 -20.44
CA ALA A 179 11.93 5.70 -19.94
C ALA A 179 12.17 7.22 -19.89
N ASP A 180 11.50 8.00 -20.76
CA ASP A 180 11.65 9.45 -20.75
C ASP A 180 11.00 10.07 -19.52
N VAL A 181 11.81 10.75 -18.70
CA VAL A 181 11.36 11.40 -17.47
C VAL A 181 10.38 12.55 -17.75
N ASN A 182 10.53 13.27 -18.87
CA ASN A 182 9.62 14.37 -19.21
C ASN A 182 8.22 13.85 -19.53
N LEU A 183 8.12 12.69 -20.21
CA LEU A 183 6.83 12.03 -20.45
C LEU A 183 6.15 11.66 -19.11
N ARG A 184 6.90 11.06 -18.19
CA ARG A 184 6.36 10.69 -16.86
C ARG A 184 5.95 11.91 -16.03
N GLN A 185 6.79 12.95 -16.01
CA GLN A 185 6.47 14.20 -15.31
C GLN A 185 5.25 14.90 -15.93
N ALA A 186 5.14 14.93 -17.26
CA ALA A 186 3.99 15.50 -17.95
C ALA A 186 2.69 14.75 -17.56
N MET A 187 2.73 13.42 -17.51
CA MET A 187 1.59 12.61 -17.06
C MET A 187 1.20 12.94 -15.61
N GLY A 188 2.17 13.25 -14.73
CA GLY A 188 1.90 13.68 -13.35
C GLY A 188 1.27 15.07 -13.27
N TYR A 189 1.81 16.06 -13.98
CA TYR A 189 1.27 17.44 -13.99
C TYR A 189 -0.11 17.55 -14.67
N ALA A 190 -0.52 16.56 -15.45
CA ALA A 190 -1.84 16.51 -16.06
C ALA A 190 -2.97 16.15 -15.09
N LEU A 191 -2.66 15.63 -13.91
CA LEU A 191 -3.65 15.05 -12.99
C LEU A 191 -4.18 16.08 -11.99
N ASP A 192 -5.49 16.36 -11.99
CA ASP A 192 -6.15 17.18 -10.96
C ASP A 192 -6.67 16.32 -9.81
N ILE A 193 -5.72 15.82 -9.00
CA ILE A 193 -6.00 14.90 -7.92
C ILE A 193 -6.83 15.51 -6.80
N ASP A 194 -6.62 16.81 -6.50
CA ASP A 194 -7.38 17.48 -5.45
C ASP A 194 -8.84 17.67 -5.86
N ALA A 195 -9.12 18.04 -7.11
CA ALA A 195 -10.49 18.11 -7.63
C ALA A 195 -11.18 16.73 -7.64
N ALA A 196 -10.44 15.65 -7.96
CA ALA A 196 -10.96 14.29 -7.86
C ALA A 196 -11.24 13.89 -6.40
N GLY A 197 -10.35 14.24 -5.48
CA GLY A 197 -10.54 14.01 -4.05
C GLY A 197 -11.81 14.65 -3.51
N GLU A 198 -12.05 15.91 -3.89
CA GLU A 198 -13.24 16.64 -3.50
C GLU A 198 -14.51 16.06 -4.14
N SER A 199 -14.50 15.86 -5.46
CA SER A 199 -15.70 15.47 -6.21
C SER A 199 -16.10 14.00 -6.03
N LEU A 200 -15.14 13.07 -5.94
CA LEU A 200 -15.40 11.64 -5.87
C LEU A 200 -15.35 11.09 -4.44
N TYR A 201 -14.64 11.75 -3.52
CA TYR A 201 -14.39 11.25 -2.17
C TYR A 201 -14.75 12.25 -1.07
N ASN A 202 -15.51 13.31 -1.40
CA ASN A 202 -16.01 14.32 -0.45
C ASN A 202 -14.89 14.97 0.39
N GLY A 203 -13.70 15.15 -0.19
CA GLY A 203 -12.54 15.70 0.50
C GLY A 203 -11.90 14.78 1.56
N LEU A 204 -12.44 13.58 1.80
CA LEU A 204 -11.84 12.61 2.72
C LEU A 204 -10.58 11.94 2.15
N ASN A 205 -10.42 11.96 0.83
CA ASN A 205 -9.19 11.62 0.14
C ASN A 205 -8.71 12.87 -0.60
N TYR A 206 -7.43 13.14 -0.58
CA TYR A 206 -6.81 14.35 -1.12
C TYR A 206 -5.42 14.06 -1.68
N GLY A 207 -4.90 14.98 -2.47
CA GLY A 207 -3.58 14.86 -3.10
C GLY A 207 -2.43 14.82 -2.09
N THR A 208 -1.34 14.14 -2.45
CA THR A 208 -0.10 14.18 -1.68
C THR A 208 1.08 14.56 -2.59
N ASN A 209 2.05 15.27 -2.01
CA ASN A 209 3.22 15.76 -2.73
C ASN A 209 4.42 14.80 -2.71
N SER A 210 4.31 13.68 -2.00
CA SER A 210 5.45 12.80 -1.74
C SER A 210 5.03 11.35 -1.53
N LEU A 211 5.96 10.43 -1.79
CA LEU A 211 5.87 9.00 -1.44
C LEU A 211 6.17 8.72 0.05
N ILE A 212 6.65 9.74 0.79
CA ILE A 212 6.70 9.71 2.26
C ILE A 212 5.44 10.41 2.76
N LEU A 213 4.64 9.72 3.55
CA LEU A 213 3.34 10.22 3.99
C LEU A 213 3.44 11.28 5.08
N PRO A 214 2.47 12.22 5.17
CA PRO A 214 2.37 13.20 6.26
C PRO A 214 2.33 12.57 7.67
N PHE A 215 1.96 11.30 7.76
CA PHE A 215 2.00 10.50 8.98
C PHE A 215 3.41 10.43 9.61
N PHE A 216 4.46 10.44 8.78
CA PHE A 216 5.87 10.44 9.23
C PHE A 216 6.39 11.85 9.45
N LYS A 217 5.78 12.59 10.37
CA LYS A 217 5.97 14.03 10.62
C LYS A 217 7.42 14.47 10.65
N ASP A 218 8.32 13.65 11.20
CA ASP A 218 9.72 14.01 11.42
C ASP A 218 10.54 14.02 10.11
N VAL A 219 10.14 13.22 9.13
CA VAL A 219 10.87 13.04 7.87
C VAL A 219 10.07 13.44 6.62
N TYR A 220 8.79 13.74 6.77
CA TYR A 220 7.95 14.24 5.69
C TYR A 220 8.35 15.68 5.31
N ASN A 221 8.61 15.94 4.04
CA ASN A 221 8.92 17.26 3.52
C ASN A 221 7.64 17.98 3.04
N LYS A 222 7.00 18.70 3.96
CA LYS A 222 5.78 19.48 3.66
C LYS A 222 6.00 20.61 2.64
N ASP A 223 7.24 21.09 2.51
CA ASP A 223 7.61 22.25 1.68
C ASP A 223 8.00 21.80 0.26
N GLN A 224 7.96 20.50 -0.04
CA GLN A 224 8.24 20.01 -1.38
C GLN A 224 7.05 20.25 -2.30
N GLU A 225 7.32 20.82 -3.45
CA GLU A 225 6.34 20.88 -4.53
C GLU A 225 6.08 19.47 -5.08
N GLY A 226 4.81 19.06 -5.11
CA GLY A 226 4.34 17.83 -5.77
C GLY A 226 4.11 18.04 -7.28
N PHE A 227 3.30 17.16 -7.84
CA PHE A 227 2.74 17.28 -9.17
C PHE A 227 1.40 18.04 -9.08
N SER A 228 1.47 19.36 -8.84
CA SER A 228 0.27 20.20 -8.87
C SER A 228 -0.30 20.26 -10.29
N TYR A 229 -1.63 20.17 -10.43
CA TYR A 229 -2.31 20.22 -11.72
C TYR A 229 -1.87 21.41 -12.55
N ASN A 230 -1.24 21.15 -13.68
CA ASN A 230 -0.75 22.14 -14.62
C ASN A 230 -0.61 21.55 -16.03
N PRO A 231 -1.73 21.44 -16.78
CA PRO A 231 -1.72 20.86 -18.12
C PRO A 231 -0.84 21.61 -19.12
N GLU A 232 -0.67 22.92 -18.95
CA GLU A 232 0.21 23.71 -19.82
C GLU A 232 1.69 23.36 -19.60
N LYS A 233 2.10 23.18 -18.35
CA LYS A 233 3.44 22.66 -18.03
C LYS A 233 3.64 21.25 -18.57
N ALA A 234 2.60 20.41 -18.48
CA ALA A 234 2.63 19.05 -19.03
C ALA A 234 2.85 19.06 -20.55
N LYS A 235 2.10 19.90 -21.29
CA LYS A 235 2.27 20.09 -22.73
C LYS A 235 3.67 20.60 -23.07
N GLN A 236 4.17 21.61 -22.33
CA GLN A 236 5.52 22.13 -22.52
C GLN A 236 6.60 21.05 -22.36
N LEU A 237 6.52 20.21 -21.31
CA LEU A 237 7.46 19.11 -21.10
C LEU A 237 7.46 18.11 -22.27
N LEU A 238 6.28 17.80 -22.83
CA LEU A 238 6.14 16.92 -23.98
C LEU A 238 6.74 17.56 -25.25
N ASP A 239 6.49 18.87 -25.48
CA ASP A 239 7.02 19.61 -26.62
C ASP A 239 8.55 19.69 -26.58
N GLU A 240 9.14 20.02 -25.42
CA GLU A 240 10.58 20.09 -25.19
C GLU A 240 11.25 18.70 -25.35
N ALA A 241 10.55 17.64 -24.94
CA ALA A 241 11.02 16.27 -25.10
C ALA A 241 10.88 15.75 -26.55
N GLY A 242 10.13 16.45 -27.43
CA GLY A 242 9.97 16.10 -28.83
C GLY A 242 8.76 15.24 -29.16
N TYR A 243 7.83 15.06 -28.22
CA TYR A 243 6.52 14.44 -28.47
C TYR A 243 5.58 15.49 -29.09
N LYS A 244 5.20 15.34 -30.33
CA LYS A 244 4.42 16.34 -31.10
C LYS A 244 3.30 15.68 -31.87
N ASP A 245 2.20 16.36 -32.04
CA ASP A 245 1.14 15.99 -32.98
C ASP A 245 1.63 16.32 -34.40
N LEU A 246 2.01 15.31 -35.16
CA LEU A 246 2.62 15.48 -36.48
C LEU A 246 1.59 15.32 -37.62
N ASP A 247 0.50 14.62 -37.39
CA ASP A 247 -0.53 14.37 -38.38
C ASP A 247 -1.81 15.21 -38.18
N GLY A 248 -1.92 15.91 -37.05
CA GLY A 248 -3.01 16.84 -36.76
C GLY A 248 -4.27 16.17 -36.19
N ASP A 249 -4.16 14.94 -35.68
CA ASP A 249 -5.29 14.22 -35.07
C ASP A 249 -5.55 14.59 -33.60
N GLY A 250 -4.70 15.45 -33.02
CA GLY A 250 -4.77 15.91 -31.61
C GLY A 250 -4.02 15.00 -30.66
N LEU A 251 -3.35 13.97 -31.13
CA LEU A 251 -2.54 13.06 -30.34
C LEU A 251 -1.05 13.24 -30.71
N ARG A 252 -0.18 12.94 -29.78
CA ARG A 252 1.27 13.10 -29.94
C ARG A 252 1.92 11.80 -30.34
N GLU A 253 2.84 11.86 -31.30
CA GLU A 253 3.68 10.76 -31.71
C GLU A 253 4.93 10.64 -30.85
N ASN A 254 5.60 9.50 -30.95
CA ASN A 254 6.96 9.28 -30.51
C ASN A 254 7.94 10.23 -31.22
N LYS A 255 9.13 10.41 -30.67
CA LYS A 255 10.19 11.27 -31.22
C LYS A 255 10.64 10.89 -32.63
N ASP A 256 10.42 9.64 -33.03
CA ASP A 256 10.71 9.12 -34.37
C ASP A 256 9.51 9.22 -35.34
N GLY A 257 8.40 9.81 -34.89
CA GLY A 257 7.16 9.96 -35.65
C GLY A 257 6.26 8.74 -35.66
N SER A 258 6.60 7.67 -34.94
CA SER A 258 5.71 6.53 -34.81
C SER A 258 4.59 6.82 -33.80
N LYS A 259 3.45 6.13 -33.91
CA LYS A 259 2.32 6.30 -33.01
C LYS A 259 2.71 6.00 -31.57
N LEU A 260 2.41 6.92 -30.63
CA LEU A 260 2.58 6.74 -29.20
C LEU A 260 1.25 6.28 -28.57
N GLN A 261 1.07 4.99 -28.42
CA GLN A 261 -0.03 4.41 -27.65
C GLN A 261 0.48 3.88 -26.32
N ILE A 262 -0.18 4.28 -25.23
CA ILE A 262 0.19 3.92 -23.86
C ILE A 262 -0.90 3.02 -23.25
N ASN A 263 -0.52 1.84 -22.81
CA ASN A 263 -1.43 0.90 -22.16
C ASN A 263 -1.44 1.11 -20.63
N PHE A 264 -2.61 1.43 -20.11
CA PHE A 264 -2.84 1.71 -18.70
C PHE A 264 -3.60 0.57 -18.03
N ALA A 265 -3.06 0.04 -16.94
CA ALA A 265 -3.72 -0.96 -16.11
C ALA A 265 -4.23 -0.35 -14.79
N ALA A 266 -5.46 -0.63 -14.44
CA ALA A 266 -6.07 -0.20 -13.19
C ALA A 266 -6.91 -1.33 -12.57
N ARG A 267 -7.01 -1.33 -11.23
CA ARG A 267 -7.77 -2.33 -10.49
C ARG A 267 -9.26 -2.02 -10.48
N THR A 268 -10.09 -3.05 -10.61
CA THR A 268 -11.52 -2.96 -10.27
C THR A 268 -11.68 -2.77 -8.76
N ARG A 269 -12.45 -1.75 -8.33
CA ARG A 269 -12.75 -1.48 -6.93
C ARG A 269 -14.23 -1.11 -6.74
N ASP A 270 -14.54 0.17 -6.69
CA ASP A 270 -15.88 0.74 -6.54
C ASP A 270 -16.17 1.74 -7.68
N ALA A 271 -17.40 2.24 -7.72
CA ALA A 271 -17.84 3.17 -8.75
C ALA A 271 -17.03 4.49 -8.78
N ALA A 272 -16.57 4.97 -7.63
CA ALA A 272 -15.73 6.17 -7.56
C ALA A 272 -14.36 5.92 -8.17
N ASN A 273 -13.76 4.75 -7.91
CA ASN A 273 -12.51 4.35 -8.54
C ASN A 273 -12.65 4.20 -10.07
N GLU A 274 -13.74 3.59 -10.55
CA GLU A 274 -14.01 3.52 -12.00
C GLU A 274 -14.10 4.91 -12.62
N SER A 275 -14.78 5.85 -11.95
CA SER A 275 -14.86 7.25 -12.37
C SER A 275 -13.50 7.93 -12.40
N LEU A 276 -12.67 7.71 -11.37
CA LEU A 276 -11.30 8.24 -11.30
C LEU A 276 -10.42 7.69 -12.44
N VAL A 277 -10.54 6.40 -12.75
CA VAL A 277 -9.81 5.76 -13.86
C VAL A 277 -10.19 6.42 -15.20
N GLN A 278 -11.48 6.68 -15.44
CA GLN A 278 -11.91 7.40 -16.64
C GLN A 278 -11.38 8.85 -16.66
N GLN A 279 -11.33 9.50 -15.51
CA GLN A 279 -10.79 10.86 -15.38
C GLN A 279 -9.30 10.91 -15.71
N TYR A 280 -8.50 9.92 -15.32
CA TYR A 280 -7.10 9.81 -15.72
C TYR A 280 -6.94 9.77 -17.24
N LEU A 281 -7.75 8.99 -17.94
CA LEU A 281 -7.70 8.91 -19.41
C LEU A 281 -8.05 10.26 -20.06
N LEU A 282 -9.04 10.99 -19.53
CA LEU A 282 -9.44 12.29 -20.02
C LEU A 282 -8.33 13.34 -19.83
N TRP A 283 -7.70 13.41 -18.68
CA TRP A 283 -6.62 14.34 -18.39
C TRP A 283 -5.38 14.08 -19.27
N TRP A 284 -5.02 12.83 -19.49
CA TRP A 284 -3.91 12.50 -20.38
C TRP A 284 -4.24 12.80 -21.84
N LYS A 285 -5.48 12.60 -22.25
CA LYS A 285 -5.94 13.00 -23.58
C LYS A 285 -5.89 14.52 -23.79
N GLU A 286 -6.20 15.32 -22.76
CA GLU A 286 -6.14 16.80 -22.81
C GLU A 286 -4.73 17.32 -23.14
N ILE A 287 -3.70 16.60 -22.73
CA ILE A 287 -2.31 16.91 -23.06
C ILE A 287 -1.81 16.22 -24.33
N GLY A 288 -2.70 15.57 -25.08
CA GLY A 288 -2.42 14.92 -26.37
C GLY A 288 -1.83 13.51 -26.28
N LEU A 289 -2.04 12.77 -25.17
CA LEU A 289 -1.56 11.39 -25.07
C LEU A 289 -2.68 10.38 -25.36
N ASP A 290 -2.39 9.39 -26.24
CA ASP A 290 -3.25 8.22 -26.48
C ASP A 290 -3.03 7.17 -25.40
N VAL A 291 -3.76 7.30 -24.28
CA VAL A 291 -3.72 6.34 -23.18
C VAL A 291 -5.00 5.50 -23.18
N GLN A 292 -4.85 4.21 -23.21
CA GLN A 292 -5.99 3.27 -23.26
C GLN A 292 -5.89 2.25 -22.14
N LEU A 293 -7.05 1.80 -21.63
CA LEU A 293 -7.06 0.69 -20.68
C LEU A 293 -6.53 -0.58 -21.36
N TYR A 294 -5.53 -1.20 -20.72
CA TYR A 294 -4.80 -2.37 -21.21
C TYR A 294 -5.71 -3.50 -21.72
N THR A 295 -6.82 -3.76 -21.01
CA THR A 295 -7.81 -4.78 -21.43
C THR A 295 -9.15 -4.16 -21.85
N GLY A 296 -9.21 -2.85 -22.11
CA GLY A 296 -10.44 -2.11 -22.36
C GLY A 296 -11.30 -1.89 -21.10
N ARG A 297 -10.88 -2.38 -19.93
CA ARG A 297 -11.56 -2.27 -18.65
C ARG A 297 -10.58 -2.40 -17.48
N THR A 298 -11.04 -2.12 -16.27
CA THR A 298 -10.31 -2.42 -15.04
C THR A 298 -10.16 -3.92 -14.81
N ILE A 299 -9.19 -4.32 -14.03
CA ILE A 299 -8.77 -5.72 -13.83
C ILE A 299 -9.04 -6.11 -12.37
N GLU A 300 -9.55 -7.33 -12.14
CA GLU A 300 -9.69 -7.89 -10.80
C GLU A 300 -8.35 -7.85 -10.05
N SER A 301 -8.40 -7.54 -8.74
CA SER A 301 -7.22 -7.18 -7.95
C SER A 301 -6.10 -8.23 -7.96
N ASN A 302 -6.42 -9.51 -7.80
CA ASN A 302 -5.37 -10.55 -7.78
C ASN A 302 -4.70 -10.70 -9.15
N ASN A 303 -5.49 -10.70 -10.21
CA ASN A 303 -4.98 -10.77 -11.57
C ASN A 303 -4.17 -9.52 -11.94
N PHE A 304 -4.60 -8.34 -11.50
CA PHE A 304 -3.84 -7.10 -11.67
C PHE A 304 -2.45 -7.19 -11.02
N TYR A 305 -2.39 -7.60 -9.75
CA TYR A 305 -1.11 -7.70 -9.04
C TYR A 305 -0.23 -8.82 -9.61
N GLU A 306 -0.79 -9.94 -10.06
CA GLU A 306 -0.04 -10.99 -10.75
C GLU A 306 0.66 -10.43 -12.00
N LYS A 307 -0.06 -9.65 -12.82
CA LYS A 307 0.49 -9.05 -14.03
C LYS A 307 1.64 -8.09 -13.75
N ILE A 308 1.46 -7.14 -12.83
CA ILE A 308 2.54 -6.17 -12.52
C ILE A 308 3.72 -6.82 -11.79
N GLN A 309 3.49 -7.90 -11.02
CA GLN A 309 4.57 -8.66 -10.36
C GLN A 309 5.39 -9.49 -11.35
N THR A 310 4.76 -9.96 -12.41
CA THR A 310 5.41 -10.77 -13.44
C THR A 310 5.94 -9.96 -14.62
N ASP A 311 5.89 -8.62 -14.50
CA ASP A 311 6.40 -7.69 -15.50
C ASP A 311 5.73 -7.90 -16.87
N ASP A 312 4.37 -7.91 -16.91
CA ASP A 312 3.61 -8.03 -18.14
C ASP A 312 4.04 -6.93 -19.14
N PRO A 313 4.67 -7.26 -20.28
CA PRO A 313 5.29 -6.29 -21.18
C PRO A 313 4.28 -5.40 -21.92
N GLU A 314 3.00 -5.74 -21.89
CA GLU A 314 1.95 -4.95 -22.52
C GLU A 314 1.42 -3.84 -21.59
N ILE A 315 1.84 -3.78 -20.32
CA ILE A 315 1.46 -2.72 -19.39
C ILE A 315 2.57 -1.67 -19.35
N ASP A 316 2.25 -0.45 -19.74
CA ASP A 316 3.19 0.68 -19.72
C ASP A 316 3.06 1.50 -18.45
N VAL A 317 1.82 1.72 -18.00
CA VAL A 317 1.45 2.55 -16.85
C VAL A 317 0.42 1.79 -16.01
N PHE A 318 0.45 1.95 -14.70
CA PHE A 318 -0.56 1.33 -13.84
C PHE A 318 -0.89 2.17 -12.61
N ALA A 319 -2.16 2.06 -12.15
CA ALA A 319 -2.64 2.67 -10.92
C ALA A 319 -2.71 1.61 -9.82
N ALA A 320 -1.98 1.84 -8.72
CA ALA A 320 -1.95 0.93 -7.60
C ALA A 320 -1.88 1.69 -6.27
N GLY A 321 -1.89 0.98 -5.15
CA GLY A 321 -1.77 1.57 -3.82
C GLY A 321 -0.85 0.77 -2.92
N TRP A 322 -0.25 1.46 -1.96
CA TRP A 322 0.57 0.87 -0.91
C TRP A 322 0.03 1.19 0.47
N GLY A 323 -0.20 0.14 1.26
CA GLY A 323 -0.23 0.30 2.70
C GLY A 323 1.20 0.36 3.22
N VAL A 324 1.55 1.42 3.92
CA VAL A 324 2.87 1.57 4.54
C VAL A 324 2.80 1.19 6.03
N GLY A 325 3.86 0.54 6.51
CA GLY A 325 4.00 0.27 7.93
C GLY A 325 4.49 1.50 8.71
N TYR A 326 5.11 1.26 9.85
CA TYR A 326 5.67 2.31 10.69
C TYR A 326 7.10 2.73 10.29
N ASP A 327 7.70 2.05 9.31
CA ASP A 327 9.04 2.36 8.81
C ASP A 327 8.93 3.11 7.47
N PRO A 328 9.29 4.41 7.43
CA PRO A 328 9.26 5.20 6.21
C PRO A 328 10.41 4.91 5.24
N ASN A 329 11.30 3.94 5.56
CA ASN A 329 12.49 3.69 4.76
C ASN A 329 12.13 3.26 3.32
N PRO A 330 12.44 4.08 2.32
CA PRO A 330 12.06 3.81 0.94
C PRO A 330 12.75 2.58 0.33
N ALA A 331 13.85 2.12 0.89
CA ALA A 331 14.56 0.93 0.41
C ALA A 331 13.70 -0.35 0.48
N ASN A 332 12.72 -0.39 1.38
CA ASN A 332 11.81 -1.52 1.52
C ASN A 332 10.90 -1.70 0.29
N LEU A 333 10.54 -0.59 -0.37
CA LEU A 333 9.65 -0.58 -1.54
C LEU A 333 10.39 -0.32 -2.85
N PHE A 334 11.46 0.48 -2.84
CA PHE A 334 12.11 1.00 -4.05
C PHE A 334 13.58 0.58 -4.20
N GLY A 335 14.11 -0.21 -3.26
CA GLY A 335 15.47 -0.71 -3.31
C GLY A 335 15.71 -1.69 -4.47
N GLU A 336 16.98 -1.89 -4.82
CA GLU A 336 17.39 -2.78 -5.92
C GLU A 336 16.85 -4.21 -5.74
N THR A 337 16.79 -4.71 -4.51
CA THR A 337 16.31 -6.08 -4.21
C THR A 337 14.86 -6.13 -3.73
N ALA A 338 14.18 -4.98 -3.67
CA ALA A 338 12.79 -4.91 -3.21
C ALA A 338 11.85 -5.56 -4.23
N LYS A 339 11.20 -6.67 -3.87
CA LYS A 339 10.27 -7.39 -4.73
C LYS A 339 9.04 -6.56 -5.12
N PHE A 340 8.69 -5.61 -4.27
CA PHE A 340 7.55 -4.71 -4.43
C PHE A 340 7.86 -3.43 -5.21
N ASN A 341 9.10 -3.27 -5.70
CA ASN A 341 9.43 -2.19 -6.64
C ASN A 341 8.82 -2.49 -8.01
N PHE A 342 7.51 -2.37 -8.14
CA PHE A 342 6.80 -2.75 -9.37
C PHE A 342 7.11 -1.85 -10.57
N SER A 343 7.61 -0.62 -10.36
CA SER A 343 8.13 0.18 -11.47
C SER A 343 9.45 -0.34 -12.03
N ARG A 344 10.15 -1.19 -11.26
CA ARG A 344 11.50 -1.71 -11.57
C ARG A 344 12.56 -0.64 -11.75
N TYR A 345 12.27 0.60 -11.34
CA TYR A 345 13.19 1.70 -11.45
C TYR A 345 14.25 1.66 -10.35
N VAL A 346 15.50 1.57 -10.75
CA VAL A 346 16.68 1.65 -9.88
C VAL A 346 17.82 2.35 -10.60
N ASN A 347 18.57 3.16 -9.88
CA ASN A 347 19.82 3.75 -10.37
C ASN A 347 20.79 4.01 -9.19
N ASP A 348 22.03 4.38 -9.52
CA ASP A 348 23.07 4.56 -8.52
C ASP A 348 22.73 5.68 -7.53
N LYS A 349 22.20 6.82 -8.00
CA LYS A 349 21.85 7.96 -7.15
C LYS A 349 20.76 7.60 -6.13
N GLY A 350 19.66 6.99 -6.57
CA GLY A 350 18.60 6.54 -5.67
C GLY A 350 19.10 5.50 -4.66
N THR A 351 19.94 4.58 -5.11
CA THR A 351 20.56 3.57 -4.24
C THR A 351 21.47 4.22 -3.19
N GLU A 352 22.25 5.24 -3.55
CA GLU A 352 23.11 5.97 -2.62
C GLU A 352 22.28 6.69 -1.55
N ILE A 353 21.23 7.41 -1.93
CA ILE A 353 20.36 8.12 -0.98
C ILE A 353 19.70 7.12 -0.01
N MET A 354 19.17 6.01 -0.50
CA MET A 354 18.58 4.97 0.35
C MET A 354 19.60 4.31 1.29
N LYS A 355 20.86 4.19 0.86
CA LYS A 355 21.95 3.74 1.74
C LYS A 355 22.26 4.73 2.85
N LYS A 356 22.22 6.05 2.59
CA LYS A 356 22.38 7.09 3.63
C LYS A 356 21.27 6.97 4.68
N ILE A 357 20.00 6.85 4.27
CA ILE A 357 18.85 6.63 5.16
C ILE A 357 19.04 5.36 6.01
N SER A 358 19.64 4.33 5.44
CA SER A 358 19.92 3.05 6.13
C SER A 358 21.30 2.99 6.77
N SER A 359 21.97 4.12 6.98
CA SER A 359 23.32 4.18 7.58
C SER A 359 23.26 4.55 9.07
N THR A 360 24.40 4.39 9.74
CA THR A 360 24.55 4.84 11.14
C THR A 360 24.53 6.37 11.28
N GLU A 361 24.77 7.10 10.19
CA GLU A 361 24.68 8.57 10.20
C GLU A 361 23.25 9.05 10.39
N ALA A 362 22.26 8.26 9.94
CA ALA A 362 20.84 8.57 10.10
C ALA A 362 20.30 8.39 11.54
N PHE A 363 21.17 8.04 12.52
CA PHE A 363 20.85 8.20 13.96
C PHE A 363 20.95 9.66 14.40
N ASP A 364 21.67 10.51 13.67
CA ASP A 364 21.60 11.95 13.82
C ASP A 364 20.29 12.43 13.17
N GLU A 365 19.42 13.03 13.98
CA GLU A 365 18.08 13.44 13.57
C GLU A 365 18.10 14.45 12.41
N ALA A 366 19.02 15.41 12.44
CA ALA A 366 19.13 16.43 11.40
C ALA A 366 19.57 15.81 10.06
N LYS A 367 20.55 14.92 10.08
CA LYS A 367 20.98 14.19 8.88
C LYS A 367 19.88 13.27 8.36
N ASN A 368 19.16 12.61 9.25
CA ASN A 368 18.06 11.74 8.85
C ASN A 368 17.00 12.54 8.08
N VAL A 369 16.58 13.68 8.60
CA VAL A 369 15.65 14.59 7.91
C VAL A 369 16.20 15.05 6.55
N GLU A 370 17.49 15.41 6.48
CA GLU A 370 18.14 15.80 5.24
C GLU A 370 18.11 14.67 4.19
N PHE A 371 18.47 13.45 4.58
CA PHE A 371 18.46 12.30 3.67
C PHE A 371 17.07 11.97 3.14
N TYR A 372 16.03 12.06 3.98
CA TYR A 372 14.66 11.87 3.54
C TYR A 372 14.17 13.00 2.63
N LYS A 373 14.60 14.25 2.86
CA LYS A 373 14.30 15.37 1.94
C LYS A 373 14.97 15.16 0.59
N GLU A 374 16.26 14.76 0.58
CA GLU A 374 16.99 14.42 -0.65
C GLU A 374 16.27 13.32 -1.43
N TRP A 375 15.80 12.26 -0.73
CA TRP A 375 15.10 11.17 -1.39
C TRP A 375 13.74 11.60 -1.97
N GLN A 376 12.96 12.39 -1.25
CA GLN A 376 11.66 12.88 -1.72
C GLN A 376 11.81 13.76 -2.97
N ALA A 377 12.79 14.66 -2.98
CA ALA A 377 13.11 15.48 -4.15
C ALA A 377 13.55 14.61 -5.34
N TYR A 378 14.44 13.65 -5.08
CA TYR A 378 14.88 12.69 -6.10
C TYR A 378 13.72 11.88 -6.68
N ALA A 379 12.84 11.34 -5.84
CA ALA A 379 11.70 10.54 -6.29
C ALA A 379 10.75 11.36 -7.19
N LYS A 380 10.48 12.60 -6.81
CA LYS A 380 9.68 13.54 -7.60
C LYS A 380 10.35 13.88 -8.94
N ASP A 381 11.65 14.16 -8.93
CA ASP A 381 12.39 14.52 -10.16
C ASP A 381 12.47 13.34 -11.13
N GLN A 382 12.64 12.12 -10.64
CA GLN A 382 12.67 10.92 -11.47
C GLN A 382 11.29 10.44 -11.92
N ALA A 383 10.24 10.82 -11.22
CA ALA A 383 8.85 10.50 -11.54
C ALA A 383 8.63 9.03 -11.91
N PHE A 384 9.31 8.10 -11.22
CA PHE A 384 9.08 6.67 -11.45
C PHE A 384 7.75 6.20 -10.85
N LEU A 385 7.25 6.90 -9.84
CA LEU A 385 5.89 6.89 -9.33
C LEU A 385 5.41 8.33 -9.15
N ILE A 386 4.14 8.54 -9.44
CA ILE A 386 3.41 9.78 -9.12
C ILE A 386 2.49 9.48 -7.95
N PRO A 387 2.74 9.98 -6.74
CA PRO A 387 1.80 9.85 -5.65
C PRO A 387 0.51 10.59 -6.00
N THR A 388 -0.63 10.00 -5.69
CA THR A 388 -1.94 10.58 -5.99
C THR A 388 -2.71 10.82 -4.69
N LEU A 389 -3.58 9.91 -4.28
CA LEU A 389 -4.47 10.11 -3.14
C LEU A 389 -3.91 9.52 -1.85
N VAL A 390 -4.04 10.28 -0.79
CA VAL A 390 -4.02 9.85 0.60
C VAL A 390 -5.34 10.22 1.25
N GLY A 391 -5.61 9.73 2.46
CA GLY A 391 -6.85 10.16 3.12
C GLY A 391 -7.07 9.50 4.47
N ASP A 392 -8.22 9.82 5.02
CA ASP A 392 -8.68 9.29 6.30
C ASP A 392 -9.54 8.04 6.07
N SER A 393 -9.33 7.04 6.91
CA SER A 393 -10.23 5.91 7.04
C SER A 393 -11.30 6.25 8.07
N VAL A 394 -12.55 6.21 7.65
CA VAL A 394 -13.70 6.41 8.55
C VAL A 394 -14.27 5.04 8.90
N THR A 395 -14.26 4.70 10.18
CA THR A 395 -14.88 3.47 10.69
C THR A 395 -16.18 3.80 11.42
N ALA A 396 -17.27 3.20 10.96
CA ALA A 396 -18.55 3.23 11.69
C ALA A 396 -18.57 2.09 12.71
N VAL A 397 -18.93 2.43 13.93
CA VAL A 397 -19.00 1.52 15.08
C VAL A 397 -20.40 1.58 15.67
N ASN A 398 -21.14 0.47 15.65
CA ASN A 398 -22.47 0.39 16.22
C ASN A 398 -22.45 0.76 17.71
N LYS A 399 -23.41 1.54 18.16
CA LYS A 399 -23.48 2.07 19.54
C LYS A 399 -23.51 1.00 20.63
N ARG A 400 -23.80 -0.26 20.28
CA ARG A 400 -23.68 -1.37 21.25
C ARG A 400 -22.24 -1.78 21.54
N VAL A 401 -21.26 -1.43 20.69
CA VAL A 401 -19.85 -1.78 20.84
C VAL A 401 -19.17 -0.77 21.76
N LYS A 402 -18.41 -1.26 22.73
CA LYS A 402 -17.57 -0.45 23.63
C LYS A 402 -16.09 -0.71 23.38
N TYR A 403 -15.26 0.29 23.71
CA TYR A 403 -13.81 0.24 23.72
C TYR A 403 -13.15 0.08 22.34
N TYR A 404 -13.85 0.44 21.28
CA TYR A 404 -13.25 0.51 19.95
C TYR A 404 -12.50 1.83 19.78
N ASP A 405 -11.23 1.75 19.45
CA ASP A 405 -10.37 2.90 19.15
C ASP A 405 -9.37 2.50 18.05
N THR A 406 -9.32 3.29 16.99
CA THR A 406 -8.39 3.11 15.86
C THR A 406 -7.25 4.11 15.86
N SER A 407 -7.10 4.94 16.91
CA SER A 407 -6.02 5.92 16.92
C SER A 407 -4.67 5.20 16.90
N ILE A 408 -4.05 5.16 15.74
CA ILE A 408 -2.68 4.66 15.51
C ILE A 408 -1.66 5.54 16.25
N ALA A 409 -2.07 6.76 16.62
CA ALA A 409 -1.21 7.79 17.17
C ALA A 409 -0.82 7.59 18.64
N THR A 410 -1.38 6.64 19.35
CA THR A 410 -1.05 6.42 20.77
C THR A 410 -0.36 5.08 20.96
N LYS A 411 0.74 5.06 21.72
CA LYS A 411 1.37 3.82 22.22
C LYS A 411 0.37 2.88 22.93
N ASP A 412 -0.79 3.40 23.25
CA ASP A 412 -1.91 2.75 23.91
C ASP A 412 -3.08 2.48 22.95
N SER A 413 -2.84 2.41 21.65
CA SER A 413 -3.89 2.03 20.68
C SER A 413 -4.68 0.83 21.20
N LYS A 414 -5.92 1.10 21.63
CA LYS A 414 -6.76 0.15 22.38
C LYS A 414 -7.73 -0.61 21.49
N ALA A 415 -7.65 -0.47 20.19
CA ALA A 415 -8.44 -1.22 19.21
C ALA A 415 -8.08 -2.72 19.19
N GLN A 416 -7.87 -3.29 20.37
CA GLN A 416 -7.55 -4.71 20.46
C GLN A 416 -8.85 -5.49 20.64
N LEU A 417 -9.15 -6.36 19.69
CA LEU A 417 -10.38 -7.17 19.67
C LEU A 417 -10.70 -7.84 21.02
N TYR A 418 -9.69 -8.23 21.81
CA TYR A 418 -9.92 -8.87 23.12
C TYR A 418 -10.55 -7.95 24.18
N GLN A 419 -10.49 -6.63 23.99
CA GLN A 419 -11.07 -5.65 24.91
C GLN A 419 -12.48 -5.24 24.54
N LEU A 420 -12.92 -5.55 23.32
CA LEU A 420 -14.25 -5.16 22.85
C LEU A 420 -15.34 -5.84 23.68
N GLU A 421 -16.39 -5.08 23.94
CA GLU A 421 -17.62 -5.54 24.58
C GLU A 421 -18.83 -5.09 23.79
N VAL A 422 -19.90 -5.85 23.87
CA VAL A 422 -21.22 -5.41 23.40
C VAL A 422 -22.15 -5.21 24.60
N THR A 423 -23.00 -4.18 24.53
CA THR A 423 -23.90 -3.81 25.62
C THR A 423 -25.29 -4.45 25.52
N SER A 424 -25.57 -5.07 24.37
CA SER A 424 -26.83 -5.76 24.08
C SER A 424 -26.63 -6.85 23.04
N ASP A 425 -27.51 -7.85 23.04
CA ASP A 425 -27.50 -8.95 22.06
C ASP A 425 -27.88 -8.48 20.65
N THR A 426 -28.66 -7.38 20.56
CA THR A 426 -29.07 -6.79 19.29
C THR A 426 -28.35 -5.48 19.03
N ALA A 427 -27.94 -5.29 17.78
CA ALA A 427 -27.36 -4.03 17.34
C ALA A 427 -28.40 -2.86 17.42
N ALA A 428 -27.92 -1.62 17.63
CA ALA A 428 -28.74 -0.44 17.48
C ALA A 428 -29.11 -0.27 16.01
N LYS A 429 -30.36 0.18 15.76
CA LYS A 429 -30.92 0.45 14.43
C LYS A 429 -31.16 1.92 14.21
#